data_f99cceffa185aa6be12665976d81fdb4
#
_entry.id   f99cceffa185aa6be12665976d81fdb4
#
_cell.length_a   1.000
_cell.length_b   1.000
_cell.length_c   1.000
_cell.angle_alpha   90.00
_cell.angle_beta   90.00
_cell.angle_gamma   90.00
#
_symmetry.space_group_name_H-M   'P 1'
#
loop_
_entity.id
_entity.type
_entity.pdbx_description
1 polymer ?
#
loop_
_entity_poly.entity_id
_entity_poly.type
_entity_poly.pdbx_seq_one_letter_code
_entity_poly.pdbx_strand_id
1 'polypeptide(L)'
;SNPVVMTAPKPIDPTSEEVSVIPTQEETRPWLKPRSGFVGISADHVVLQPGDTENIITAIGNILLEYRSPTGIDDMNMTATRCIFFLDPGSVRDIASGKVDVAAIHGVYLEGNVVINASKGKNLVQAPQIYYDFDSGNATMLEATLRTYVDVGNGQAPLYIRANELRQTATNQWVGENVQI
;
A
#
# COMPACT_ATOMS: atom_id res chain seq x y z
N SER A 1 23.20 53.61 -7.62
CA SER A 1 23.79 52.27 -7.83
C SER A 1 23.84 51.55 -6.50
N ASN A 2 22.86 50.68 -6.22
CA ASN A 2 22.90 49.83 -5.05
C ASN A 2 23.65 48.52 -5.40
N PRO A 3 24.58 48.03 -4.55
CA PRO A 3 25.24 46.77 -4.77
C PRO A 3 24.29 45.61 -4.47
N VAL A 4 24.16 44.68 -5.42
CA VAL A 4 23.49 43.39 -5.24
C VAL A 4 24.41 42.51 -4.41
N VAL A 5 24.02 42.19 -3.19
CA VAL A 5 24.74 41.22 -2.35
C VAL A 5 24.27 39.83 -2.80
N MET A 6 25.13 39.11 -3.51
CA MET A 6 24.95 37.67 -3.73
C MET A 6 25.31 36.93 -2.45
N THR A 7 24.30 36.42 -1.76
CA THR A 7 24.50 35.42 -0.71
C THR A 7 24.83 34.08 -1.34
N ALA A 8 25.95 33.48 -0.93
CA ALA A 8 26.34 32.14 -1.35
C ALA A 8 25.27 31.10 -0.90
N PRO A 9 24.97 30.07 -1.70
CA PRO A 9 24.05 29.03 -1.31
C PRO A 9 24.61 28.27 -0.08
N LYS A 10 23.75 28.07 0.91
CA LYS A 10 24.03 27.31 2.11
C LYS A 10 24.36 25.86 1.71
N PRO A 11 25.35 25.19 2.30
CA PRO A 11 25.64 23.79 2.02
C PRO A 11 24.42 22.95 2.35
N ILE A 12 23.97 22.13 1.40
CA ILE A 12 22.87 21.17 1.57
C ILE A 12 23.45 20.00 2.37
N ASP A 13 22.87 19.76 3.55
CA ASP A 13 23.20 18.64 4.41
C ASP A 13 22.63 17.36 3.78
N PRO A 14 23.42 16.30 3.48
CA PRO A 14 22.94 15.15 2.73
C PRO A 14 22.11 14.14 3.57
N THR A 15 21.63 14.52 4.73
CA THR A 15 20.89 13.67 5.64
C THR A 15 19.43 14.11 5.72
N SER A 16 18.56 13.36 5.04
CA SER A 16 17.10 13.42 5.01
C SER A 16 16.48 14.36 3.95
N GLU A 17 16.45 13.94 2.71
CA GLU A 17 15.48 14.44 1.75
C GLU A 17 14.16 13.66 1.90
N GLU A 18 13.16 14.30 2.50
CA GLU A 18 11.76 13.89 2.31
C GLU A 18 11.36 14.25 0.88
N VAL A 19 11.30 13.24 0.00
CA VAL A 19 10.79 13.44 -1.36
C VAL A 19 9.29 13.18 -1.34
N SER A 20 8.51 14.25 -1.51
CA SER A 20 7.07 14.16 -1.74
C SER A 20 6.80 13.98 -3.24
N VAL A 21 6.35 12.80 -3.65
CA VAL A 21 5.95 12.53 -5.03
C VAL A 21 4.46 12.84 -5.19
N ILE A 22 4.13 13.91 -5.91
CA ILE A 22 2.74 14.31 -6.20
C ILE A 22 2.38 13.77 -7.60
N PRO A 23 1.48 12.79 -7.72
CA PRO A 23 1.02 12.30 -9.03
C PRO A 23 0.09 13.31 -9.73
N THR A 24 0.10 13.31 -11.04
CA THR A 24 -0.70 14.19 -11.91
C THR A 24 -2.20 13.86 -11.80
N GLN A 25 -3.08 14.84 -12.03
CA GLN A 25 -4.52 14.83 -11.70
C GLN A 25 -5.39 13.68 -12.26
N GLU A 26 -4.96 12.92 -13.24
CA GLU A 26 -5.71 11.79 -13.80
C GLU A 26 -5.48 10.44 -13.09
N GLU A 27 -4.41 10.33 -12.29
CA GLU A 27 -4.06 9.13 -11.51
C GLU A 27 -4.43 9.22 -10.02
N THR A 28 -5.30 10.15 -9.66
CA THR A 28 -5.62 10.51 -8.26
C THR A 28 -6.48 9.49 -7.49
N ARG A 29 -6.58 8.25 -7.97
CA ARG A 29 -7.25 7.20 -7.20
C ARG A 29 -6.23 6.45 -6.36
N PRO A 30 -6.43 6.37 -5.04
CA PRO A 30 -5.56 5.58 -4.17
C PRO A 30 -5.70 4.12 -4.58
N TRP A 31 -4.71 3.61 -5.31
CA TRP A 31 -4.68 2.21 -5.71
C TRP A 31 -4.54 1.25 -4.52
N LEU A 32 -4.20 1.76 -3.32
CA LEU A 32 -4.16 1.00 -2.07
C LEU A 32 -5.38 1.21 -1.17
N LYS A 33 -6.39 2.02 -1.56
CA LYS A 33 -7.59 2.21 -0.74
C LYS A 33 -8.81 1.56 -1.39
N PRO A 34 -9.07 0.28 -1.16
CA PRO A 34 -10.34 -0.31 -1.52
C PRO A 34 -11.45 0.34 -0.67
N ARG A 35 -12.45 0.91 -1.32
CA ARG A 35 -13.60 1.56 -0.63
C ARG A 35 -14.77 0.62 -0.44
N SER A 36 -14.86 -0.40 -1.27
CA SER A 36 -15.92 -1.41 -1.27
C SER A 36 -15.44 -2.62 -2.06
N GLY A 37 -16.07 -3.76 -1.85
CA GLY A 37 -15.72 -5.01 -2.50
C GLY A 37 -15.34 -6.08 -1.49
N PHE A 38 -14.72 -7.14 -1.99
CA PHE A 38 -14.36 -8.30 -1.19
C PHE A 38 -12.89 -8.63 -1.35
N VAL A 39 -12.30 -9.12 -0.27
CA VAL A 39 -10.97 -9.75 -0.28
C VAL A 39 -11.16 -11.26 -0.18
N GLY A 40 -10.75 -11.98 -1.22
CA GLY A 40 -10.58 -13.43 -1.18
C GLY A 40 -9.28 -13.78 -0.48
N ILE A 41 -9.29 -14.79 0.38
CA ILE A 41 -8.13 -15.26 1.12
C ILE A 41 -7.89 -16.73 0.78
N SER A 42 -6.70 -17.04 0.28
CA SER A 42 -6.19 -18.40 0.11
C SER A 42 -4.87 -18.53 0.85
N ALA A 43 -4.71 -19.54 1.69
CA ALA A 43 -3.51 -19.81 2.46
C ALA A 43 -3.45 -21.29 2.87
N ASP A 44 -2.28 -21.77 3.30
CA ASP A 44 -2.14 -23.15 3.82
C ASP A 44 -2.90 -23.33 5.15
N HIS A 45 -2.87 -22.29 6.00
CA HIS A 45 -3.55 -22.29 7.29
C HIS A 45 -4.25 -20.94 7.53
N VAL A 46 -5.51 -20.98 7.96
CA VAL A 46 -6.28 -19.80 8.36
C VAL A 46 -6.88 -20.04 9.73
N VAL A 47 -6.63 -19.12 10.65
CA VAL A 47 -7.15 -19.16 12.02
C VAL A 47 -7.96 -17.90 12.29
N LEU A 48 -9.18 -18.06 12.77
CA LEU A 48 -10.02 -16.98 13.25
C LEU A 48 -9.96 -16.95 14.78
N GLN A 49 -9.67 -15.80 15.32
CA GLN A 49 -9.74 -15.49 16.76
C GLN A 49 -10.87 -14.46 16.98
N PRO A 50 -12.06 -14.90 17.43
CA PRO A 50 -13.13 -13.96 17.74
C PRO A 50 -12.81 -13.19 19.02
N GLY A 51 -13.16 -11.90 19.05
CA GLY A 51 -13.03 -11.02 20.20
C GLY A 51 -14.27 -10.15 20.37
N ASP A 52 -14.41 -9.55 21.55
CA ASP A 52 -15.57 -8.70 21.88
C ASP A 52 -15.52 -7.35 21.13
N THR A 53 -14.33 -6.83 20.88
CA THR A 53 -14.11 -5.54 20.24
C THR A 53 -13.58 -5.65 18.81
N GLU A 54 -12.92 -6.76 18.49
CA GLU A 54 -12.25 -6.97 17.21
C GLU A 54 -12.10 -8.47 16.95
N ASN A 55 -12.31 -8.90 15.72
CA ASN A 55 -11.97 -10.24 15.26
C ASN A 55 -10.62 -10.21 14.56
N ILE A 56 -9.79 -11.23 14.78
CA ILE A 56 -8.49 -11.36 14.13
C ILE A 56 -8.49 -12.60 13.24
N ILE A 57 -8.13 -12.44 11.96
CA ILE A 57 -7.80 -13.55 11.07
C ILE A 57 -6.29 -13.58 10.88
N THR A 58 -5.69 -14.73 11.19
CA THR A 58 -4.29 -15.00 10.87
C THR A 58 -4.24 -16.04 9.76
N ALA A 59 -3.59 -15.71 8.65
CA ALA A 59 -3.30 -16.61 7.53
C ALA A 59 -1.79 -16.85 7.46
N ILE A 60 -1.37 -18.09 7.22
CA ILE A 60 0.04 -18.51 7.18
C ILE A 60 0.26 -19.48 6.02
N GLY A 61 1.36 -19.26 5.29
CA GLY A 61 1.84 -20.11 4.21
C GLY A 61 1.11 -19.88 2.88
N ASN A 62 1.88 -19.69 1.82
CA ASN A 62 1.41 -19.54 0.42
C ASN A 62 0.19 -18.62 0.26
N ILE A 63 0.26 -17.45 0.89
CA ILE A 63 -0.90 -16.54 0.92
C ILE A 63 -1.09 -15.91 -0.44
N LEU A 64 -2.32 -15.97 -0.93
CA LEU A 64 -2.85 -15.18 -2.03
C LEU A 64 -4.09 -14.43 -1.55
N LEU A 65 -4.04 -13.12 -1.59
CA LEU A 65 -5.17 -12.24 -1.35
C LEU A 65 -5.61 -11.64 -2.67
N GLU A 66 -6.89 -11.73 -2.96
CA GLU A 66 -7.49 -11.19 -4.17
C GLU A 66 -8.54 -10.15 -3.80
N TYR A 67 -8.18 -8.88 -3.89
CA TYR A 67 -9.17 -7.81 -3.79
C TYR A 67 -9.89 -7.68 -5.13
N ARG A 68 -11.21 -7.68 -5.05
CA ARG A 68 -12.11 -7.47 -6.20
C ARG A 68 -12.98 -6.25 -5.93
N SER A 69 -12.76 -5.21 -6.72
CA SER A 69 -13.58 -4.01 -6.68
C SER A 69 -14.92 -4.25 -7.41
N PRO A 70 -15.98 -3.54 -7.03
CA PRO A 70 -17.29 -3.66 -7.72
C PRO A 70 -17.22 -3.36 -9.22
N THR A 71 -16.26 -2.54 -9.65
CA THR A 71 -16.07 -2.14 -11.06
C THR A 71 -15.04 -3.00 -11.80
N GLY A 72 -14.22 -3.79 -11.09
CA GLY A 72 -13.09 -4.54 -11.63
C GLY A 72 -11.92 -3.68 -12.12
N ILE A 73 -11.96 -2.36 -11.90
CA ILE A 73 -10.90 -1.44 -12.35
C ILE A 73 -9.72 -1.44 -11.37
N ASP A 74 -10.03 -1.47 -10.07
CA ASP A 74 -9.05 -1.35 -8.99
C ASP A 74 -8.70 -2.71 -8.35
N ASP A 75 -8.87 -3.80 -9.11
CA ASP A 75 -8.53 -5.13 -8.63
C ASP A 75 -7.04 -5.24 -8.28
N MET A 76 -6.75 -5.94 -7.17
CA MET A 76 -5.39 -6.18 -6.69
C MET A 76 -5.19 -7.64 -6.33
N ASN A 77 -3.98 -8.13 -6.57
CA ASN A 77 -3.51 -9.42 -6.07
C ASN A 77 -2.31 -9.16 -5.15
N MET A 78 -2.31 -9.80 -3.99
CA MET A 78 -1.24 -9.68 -3.01
C MET A 78 -0.78 -11.07 -2.61
N THR A 79 0.53 -11.25 -2.50
CA THR A 79 1.13 -12.48 -1.98
C THR A 79 1.99 -12.16 -0.76
N ALA A 80 2.03 -13.08 0.19
CA ALA A 80 2.83 -12.98 1.41
C ALA A 80 3.08 -14.37 2.01
N THR A 81 3.90 -14.43 3.05
CA THR A 81 4.08 -15.66 3.85
C THR A 81 3.16 -15.68 5.05
N ARG A 82 2.83 -14.49 5.59
CA ARG A 82 1.94 -14.30 6.72
C ARG A 82 1.05 -13.08 6.51
N CYS A 83 -0.21 -13.19 6.95
CA CYS A 83 -1.17 -12.09 6.93
C CYS A 83 -1.98 -12.07 8.22
N ILE A 84 -2.26 -10.87 8.73
CA ILE A 84 -3.17 -10.65 9.85
C ILE A 84 -4.18 -9.60 9.41
N PHE A 85 -5.47 -9.94 9.51
CA PHE A 85 -6.58 -9.01 9.35
C PHE A 85 -7.16 -8.64 10.70
N PHE A 86 -7.46 -7.37 10.87
CA PHE A 86 -8.19 -6.79 11.99
C PHE A 86 -9.58 -6.41 11.50
N LEU A 87 -10.63 -6.97 12.08
CA LEU A 87 -11.99 -6.94 11.57
C LEU A 87 -13.01 -6.54 12.62
N ASP A 88 -14.12 -5.96 12.19
CA ASP A 88 -15.31 -5.76 13.01
C ASP A 88 -15.79 -7.06 13.70
N PRO A 89 -16.24 -7.00 14.97
CA PRO A 89 -16.67 -8.18 15.71
C PRO A 89 -17.88 -8.92 15.09
N GLY A 90 -18.69 -8.23 14.27
CA GLY A 90 -19.86 -8.83 13.62
C GLY A 90 -19.58 -9.54 12.28
N SER A 91 -18.38 -9.45 11.73
CA SER A 91 -18.05 -9.83 10.35
C SER A 91 -17.78 -11.32 10.11
N VAL A 92 -17.90 -12.16 11.13
CA VAL A 92 -17.46 -13.58 11.12
C VAL A 92 -18.23 -14.48 10.16
N ARG A 93 -19.44 -14.10 9.74
CA ARG A 93 -20.34 -14.99 8.97
C ARG A 93 -19.83 -15.32 7.56
N ASP A 94 -19.06 -14.42 6.94
CA ASP A 94 -18.62 -14.56 5.56
C ASP A 94 -17.23 -15.22 5.44
N ILE A 95 -16.50 -15.35 6.54
CA ILE A 95 -15.14 -15.90 6.57
C ILE A 95 -15.12 -17.38 6.15
N ALA A 96 -16.16 -18.13 6.48
CA ALA A 96 -16.29 -19.53 6.05
C ALA A 96 -16.33 -19.69 4.52
N SER A 97 -16.67 -18.63 3.78
CA SER A 97 -16.64 -18.60 2.31
C SER A 97 -15.28 -18.24 1.73
N GLY A 98 -14.28 -17.91 2.57
CA GLY A 98 -12.97 -17.42 2.14
C GLY A 98 -13.01 -15.98 1.60
N LYS A 99 -14.09 -15.23 1.88
CA LYS A 99 -14.27 -13.84 1.44
C LYS A 99 -14.55 -12.94 2.63
N VAL A 100 -13.90 -11.79 2.64
CA VAL A 100 -14.09 -10.75 3.67
C VAL A 100 -14.54 -9.47 2.99
N ASP A 101 -15.62 -8.87 3.51
CA ASP A 101 -16.06 -7.54 3.05
C ASP A 101 -15.02 -6.50 3.50
N VAL A 102 -14.59 -5.68 2.54
CA VAL A 102 -13.62 -4.61 2.81
C VAL A 102 -14.13 -3.63 3.87
N ALA A 103 -15.46 -3.37 3.90
CA ALA A 103 -16.06 -2.48 4.88
C ALA A 103 -15.89 -2.96 6.33
N ALA A 104 -15.65 -4.25 6.52
CA ALA A 104 -15.43 -4.86 7.84
C ALA A 104 -13.95 -4.90 8.26
N ILE A 105 -13.04 -4.43 7.42
CA ILE A 105 -11.59 -4.50 7.67
C ILE A 105 -11.11 -3.16 8.22
N HIS A 106 -10.56 -3.15 9.43
CA HIS A 106 -9.88 -2.00 10.03
C HIS A 106 -8.43 -1.89 9.58
N GLY A 107 -7.73 -3.01 9.49
CA GLY A 107 -6.34 -3.04 9.09
C GLY A 107 -5.90 -4.40 8.56
N VAL A 108 -4.79 -4.39 7.82
CA VAL A 108 -4.11 -5.60 7.37
C VAL A 108 -2.61 -5.47 7.54
N TYR A 109 -2.00 -6.49 8.10
CA TYR A 109 -0.56 -6.65 8.18
C TYR A 109 -0.12 -7.81 7.30
N LEU A 110 0.85 -7.56 6.42
CA LEU A 110 1.45 -8.55 5.52
C LEU A 110 2.94 -8.68 5.83
N GLU A 111 3.44 -9.89 5.84
CA GLU A 111 4.84 -10.21 6.14
C GLU A 111 5.37 -11.34 5.26
N GLY A 112 6.66 -11.22 4.91
CA GLY A 112 7.44 -12.22 4.19
C GLY A 112 7.22 -12.19 2.68
N ASN A 113 8.18 -11.59 1.96
CA ASN A 113 8.19 -11.47 0.49
C ASN A 113 6.86 -10.92 -0.06
N VAL A 114 6.37 -9.85 0.55
CA VAL A 114 5.11 -9.26 0.14
C VAL A 114 5.24 -8.69 -1.27
N VAL A 115 4.33 -9.08 -2.15
CA VAL A 115 4.19 -8.53 -3.49
C VAL A 115 2.76 -8.08 -3.68
N ILE A 116 2.55 -6.81 -4.03
CA ILE A 116 1.25 -6.26 -4.39
C ILE A 116 1.27 -5.89 -5.87
N ASN A 117 0.34 -6.45 -6.62
CA ASN A 117 0.12 -6.14 -8.01
C ASN A 117 -1.25 -5.49 -8.17
N ALA A 118 -1.27 -4.24 -8.56
CA ALA A 118 -2.47 -3.43 -8.68
C ALA A 118 -2.59 -2.80 -10.07
N SER A 119 -3.81 -2.33 -10.39
CA SER A 119 -4.10 -1.61 -11.64
C SER A 119 -3.66 -2.38 -12.88
N LYS A 120 -3.95 -3.68 -12.93
CA LYS A 120 -3.59 -4.59 -14.04
C LYS A 120 -2.09 -4.62 -14.35
N GLY A 121 -1.26 -4.57 -13.31
CA GLY A 121 0.20 -4.64 -13.42
C GLY A 121 0.89 -3.30 -13.61
N LYS A 122 0.18 -2.18 -13.64
CA LYS A 122 0.79 -0.86 -13.70
C LYS A 122 1.56 -0.52 -12.42
N ASN A 123 1.03 -0.94 -11.26
CA ASN A 123 1.66 -0.71 -9.96
C ASN A 123 2.11 -2.04 -9.37
N LEU A 124 3.37 -2.13 -9.04
CA LEU A 124 3.98 -3.28 -8.38
C LEU A 124 4.74 -2.81 -7.15
N VAL A 125 4.36 -3.31 -5.97
CA VAL A 125 5.09 -3.11 -4.72
C VAL A 125 5.73 -4.41 -4.28
N GLN A 126 6.95 -4.32 -3.80
CA GLN A 126 7.65 -5.40 -3.12
C GLN A 126 8.21 -4.88 -1.81
N ALA A 127 7.94 -5.57 -0.71
CA ALA A 127 8.44 -5.23 0.61
C ALA A 127 8.49 -6.47 1.50
N PRO A 128 9.37 -6.54 2.51
CA PRO A 128 9.32 -7.60 3.52
C PRO A 128 8.11 -7.47 4.44
N GLN A 129 7.63 -6.24 4.68
CA GLN A 129 6.52 -5.95 5.59
C GLN A 129 5.70 -4.78 5.10
N ILE A 130 4.37 -4.90 5.19
CA ILE A 130 3.41 -3.86 4.85
C ILE A 130 2.31 -3.86 5.92
N TYR A 131 1.99 -2.70 6.45
CA TYR A 131 0.79 -2.45 7.24
C TYR A 131 -0.11 -1.46 6.51
N TYR A 132 -1.38 -1.77 6.40
CA TYR A 132 -2.39 -0.87 5.85
C TYR A 132 -3.52 -0.69 6.86
N ASP A 133 -3.78 0.58 7.20
CA ASP A 133 -4.88 1.01 8.04
C ASP A 133 -6.03 1.49 7.15
N PHE A 134 -7.13 0.76 7.16
CA PHE A 134 -8.30 1.06 6.33
C PHE A 134 -9.09 2.25 6.87
N ASP A 135 -9.09 2.49 8.17
CA ASP A 135 -9.82 3.59 8.80
C ASP A 135 -9.22 4.94 8.43
N SER A 136 -7.91 5.08 8.56
CA SER A 136 -7.18 6.28 8.17
C SER A 136 -6.84 6.35 6.68
N GLY A 137 -6.82 5.20 6.00
CA GLY A 137 -6.38 5.07 4.61
C GLY A 137 -4.87 5.23 4.44
N ASN A 138 -4.10 4.92 5.47
CA ASN A 138 -2.65 5.03 5.50
C ASN A 138 -1.99 3.67 5.30
N ALA A 139 -0.87 3.66 4.60
CA ALA A 139 -0.02 2.47 4.46
C ALA A 139 1.41 2.79 4.91
N THR A 140 2.03 1.81 5.57
CA THR A 140 3.47 1.85 5.90
C THR A 140 4.12 0.60 5.33
N MET A 141 5.21 0.78 4.59
CA MET A 141 5.97 -0.28 3.94
C MET A 141 7.44 -0.11 4.33
N LEU A 142 8.06 -1.17 4.78
CA LEU A 142 9.49 -1.18 5.13
C LEU A 142 10.29 -1.77 3.98
N GLU A 143 11.49 -1.19 3.72
CA GLU A 143 12.42 -1.63 2.66
C GLU A 143 11.71 -1.85 1.29
N ALA A 144 10.81 -0.93 0.96
CA ALA A 144 9.92 -1.08 -0.17
C ALA A 144 10.58 -0.72 -1.50
N THR A 145 10.19 -1.46 -2.53
CA THR A 145 10.41 -1.10 -3.93
C THR A 145 9.05 -0.94 -4.61
N LEU A 146 8.81 0.22 -5.17
CA LEU A 146 7.62 0.54 -5.96
C LEU A 146 8.01 0.71 -7.42
N ARG A 147 7.35 0.00 -8.32
CA ARG A 147 7.33 0.29 -9.75
C ARG A 147 5.96 0.86 -10.13
N THR A 148 5.96 2.02 -10.73
CA THR A 148 4.76 2.65 -11.32
C THR A 148 5.09 3.21 -12.70
N TYR A 149 4.16 3.88 -13.35
CA TYR A 149 4.37 4.54 -14.63
C TYR A 149 4.04 6.02 -14.51
N VAL A 150 4.86 6.85 -15.16
CA VAL A 150 4.67 8.30 -15.24
C VAL A 150 4.56 8.71 -16.70
N ASP A 151 3.76 9.74 -16.96
CA ASP A 151 3.63 10.30 -18.29
C ASP A 151 4.87 11.13 -18.66
N VAL A 152 5.50 10.77 -19.78
CA VAL A 152 6.70 11.45 -20.30
C VAL A 152 6.42 11.85 -21.76
N GLY A 153 6.01 13.09 -21.95
CA GLY A 153 5.73 13.61 -23.30
C GLY A 153 4.69 12.76 -24.05
N ASN A 154 5.10 11.92 -25.00
CA ASN A 154 4.21 11.17 -25.87
C ASN A 154 3.94 9.72 -25.41
N GLY A 155 4.26 9.36 -24.17
CA GLY A 155 4.09 8.00 -23.67
C GLY A 155 4.25 7.86 -22.17
N GLN A 156 4.25 6.62 -21.69
CA GLN A 156 4.47 6.29 -20.29
C GLN A 156 5.85 5.63 -20.12
N ALA A 157 6.59 6.07 -19.10
CA ALA A 157 7.85 5.44 -18.70
C ALA A 157 7.70 4.80 -17.31
N PRO A 158 8.35 3.64 -17.08
CA PRO A 158 8.37 3.05 -15.75
C PRO A 158 9.23 3.92 -14.81
N LEU A 159 8.70 4.17 -13.63
CA LEU A 159 9.39 4.82 -12.51
C LEU A 159 9.61 3.78 -11.42
N TYR A 160 10.84 3.65 -10.95
CA TYR A 160 11.22 2.77 -9.85
C TYR A 160 11.60 3.62 -8.66
N ILE A 161 10.95 3.35 -7.53
CA ILE A 161 11.23 4.03 -6.26
C ILE A 161 11.63 2.97 -5.25
N ARG A 162 12.76 3.16 -4.59
CA ARG A 162 13.20 2.34 -3.46
C ARG A 162 13.32 3.23 -2.24
N ALA A 163 12.79 2.77 -1.10
CA ALA A 163 12.86 3.49 0.16
C ALA A 163 13.05 2.52 1.33
N ASN A 164 13.74 2.95 2.38
CA ASN A 164 13.84 2.18 3.62
C ASN A 164 12.47 2.13 4.32
N GLU A 165 11.75 3.22 4.28
CA GLU A 165 10.37 3.32 4.69
C GLU A 165 9.59 4.15 3.68
N LEU A 166 8.43 3.65 3.25
CA LEU A 166 7.51 4.36 2.38
C LEU A 166 6.15 4.41 3.07
N ARG A 167 5.64 5.62 3.29
CA ARG A 167 4.33 5.85 3.91
C ARG A 167 3.40 6.52 2.92
N GLN A 168 2.20 5.98 2.81
CA GLN A 168 1.09 6.69 2.21
C GLN A 168 0.38 7.48 3.32
N THR A 169 0.44 8.81 3.27
CA THR A 169 -0.14 9.70 4.30
C THR A 169 -1.48 10.28 3.90
N ALA A 170 -1.82 10.18 2.63
CA ALA A 170 -3.13 10.54 2.08
C ALA A 170 -3.33 9.83 0.73
N THR A 171 -4.51 10.02 0.17
CA THR A 171 -4.95 9.38 -1.08
C THR A 171 -3.89 9.42 -2.20
N ASN A 172 -3.09 10.49 -2.28
CA ASN A 172 -2.09 10.71 -3.34
C ASN A 172 -0.78 11.26 -2.80
N GLN A 173 -0.51 11.05 -1.51
CA GLN A 173 0.70 11.56 -0.88
C GLN A 173 1.52 10.41 -0.33
N TRP A 174 2.77 10.37 -0.75
CA TRP A 174 3.75 9.42 -0.31
C TRP A 174 4.92 10.15 0.31
N VAL A 175 5.36 9.69 1.46
CA VAL A 175 6.57 10.15 2.13
C VAL A 175 7.51 8.96 2.22
N GLY A 176 8.73 9.16 1.78
CA GLY A 176 9.76 8.11 1.81
C GLY A 176 10.99 8.54 2.59
N GLU A 177 11.57 7.62 3.32
CA GLU A 177 12.86 7.79 3.98
C GLU A 177 13.95 7.06 3.21
N ASN A 178 15.09 7.75 2.95
CA ASN A 178 16.21 7.26 2.14
C ASN A 178 15.76 6.78 0.74
N VAL A 179 15.06 7.68 0.04
CA VAL A 179 14.47 7.39 -1.28
C VAL A 179 15.54 7.40 -2.37
N GLN A 180 15.49 6.39 -3.24
CA GLN A 180 16.24 6.28 -4.50
C GLN A 180 15.25 6.14 -5.66
N ILE A 181 15.48 6.87 -6.73
CA ILE A 181 14.66 6.92 -7.94
C ILE A 181 15.51 6.50 -9.15
#